data_484c09147daf9582e86c73c4f029337d
#
_entry.id   484c09147daf9582e86c73c4f029337d
#
_cell.length_a   1.000
_cell.length_b   1.000
_cell.length_c   1.000
_cell.angle_alpha   90.00
_cell.angle_beta   90.00
_cell.angle_gamma   90.00
#
_symmetry.space_group_name_H-M   'P 1'
#
loop_
_entity.id
_entity.type
_entity.pdbx_description
1 polymer ?
#
loop_
_entity_poly.entity_id
_entity_poly.type
_entity_poly.pdbx_seq_one_letter_code
_entity_poly.pdbx_strand_id
1 'polypeptide(L)'
;MGHWKHPILLISGIGISNLGNWIYLIAINISILNLTGSAAAVAGLYVIRPIAILLTNTWAGSLIDRVNKRKMMISVDIIRGILIFVIPFMPSLWSIYSVLLLISIAGAFFGPSSSVYITKLVPSEHRKRFNSLMSMTGSGAFLAGPAIAGLLIMYTSTDICIFINAVTFLLCALVIFFLPNVDIDLEQRKEPIRLPMLINDYRVIADFAKGMKYFMLIYFLFQMTMLINFSLDSQEATFIKTHLLLSDQSYGLIVSLTGAGALAGAACGALFANKLSIRLYLGVGMLFTQIGYLLFYLSDDFITATLSFVFLGFFMSFGNTGYTTFFQKNVPVSIMGRFGSLAELIQAAVQIILTLLVGAAAELFSLQLVCFLFAATALGLAIVLLIAGFNPSKSMYYEDNSQSA
;
A
#
# COMPACT_ATOMS: atom_id res chain seq x y z
N MET A 1 25.65 23.37 -0.17
CA MET A 1 25.14 22.44 -1.19
C MET A 1 25.55 20.97 -0.98
N GLY A 2 26.63 20.66 -0.22
CA GLY A 2 27.12 19.28 -0.05
C GLY A 2 26.21 18.32 0.71
N HIS A 3 25.43 18.78 1.69
CA HIS A 3 24.64 17.92 2.56
C HIS A 3 23.42 17.26 1.89
N TRP A 4 22.93 17.75 0.77
CA TRP A 4 21.78 17.18 0.06
C TRP A 4 22.13 16.22 -1.08
N LYS A 5 23.40 16.08 -1.43
CA LYS A 5 23.83 15.19 -2.53
C LYS A 5 23.39 13.73 -2.32
N HIS A 6 23.69 13.15 -1.17
CA HIS A 6 23.33 11.77 -0.86
C HIS A 6 21.82 11.56 -0.62
N PRO A 7 21.11 12.44 0.13
CA PRO A 7 19.67 12.39 0.23
C PRO A 7 18.93 12.44 -1.13
N ILE A 8 19.31 13.36 -2.03
CA ILE A 8 18.69 13.47 -3.37
C ILE A 8 18.96 12.21 -4.20
N LEU A 9 20.19 11.71 -4.17
CA LEU A 9 20.56 10.49 -4.89
C LEU A 9 19.70 9.29 -4.40
N LEU A 10 19.50 9.15 -3.09
CA LEU A 10 18.64 8.10 -2.52
C LEU A 10 17.18 8.27 -2.95
N ILE A 11 16.63 9.51 -2.90
CA ILE A 11 15.26 9.80 -3.35
C ILE A 11 15.11 9.43 -4.83
N SER A 12 16.07 9.77 -5.67
CA SER A 12 16.04 9.45 -7.10
C SER A 12 16.05 7.93 -7.35
N GLY A 13 16.90 7.18 -6.65
CA GLY A 13 16.95 5.72 -6.77
C GLY A 13 15.65 5.05 -6.38
N ILE A 14 15.13 5.38 -5.18
CA ILE A 14 13.85 4.83 -4.70
C ILE A 14 12.67 5.32 -5.56
N GLY A 15 12.71 6.58 -6.02
CA GLY A 15 11.66 7.14 -6.89
C GLY A 15 11.56 6.42 -8.24
N ILE A 16 12.70 6.12 -8.87
CA ILE A 16 12.76 5.34 -10.12
C ILE A 16 12.22 3.92 -9.88
N SER A 17 12.60 3.28 -8.77
CA SER A 17 12.10 1.94 -8.42
C SER A 17 10.60 1.96 -8.15
N ASN A 18 10.07 3.00 -7.49
CA ASN A 18 8.62 3.16 -7.28
C ASN A 18 7.85 3.31 -8.60
N LEU A 19 8.39 4.09 -9.54
CA LEU A 19 7.80 4.22 -10.88
C LEU A 19 7.78 2.87 -11.62
N GLY A 20 8.91 2.13 -11.58
CA GLY A 20 8.99 0.79 -12.13
C GLY A 20 7.96 -0.17 -11.51
N ASN A 21 7.75 -0.09 -10.20
CA ASN A 21 6.77 -0.92 -9.50
C ASN A 21 5.32 -0.68 -9.98
N TRP A 22 4.94 0.57 -10.23
CA TRP A 22 3.60 0.89 -10.76
C TRP A 22 3.44 0.44 -12.23
N ILE A 23 4.48 0.61 -13.06
CA ILE A 23 4.50 0.08 -14.44
C ILE A 23 4.35 -1.45 -14.41
N TYR A 24 5.11 -2.12 -13.56
CA TYR A 24 5.07 -3.56 -13.39
C TYR A 24 3.73 -4.07 -12.87
N LEU A 25 3.11 -3.36 -11.91
CA LEU A 25 1.82 -3.77 -11.34
C LEU A 25 0.74 -3.89 -12.42
N ILE A 26 0.64 -2.92 -13.31
CA ILE A 26 -0.30 -2.96 -14.44
C ILE A 26 0.03 -4.14 -15.36
N ALA A 27 1.30 -4.27 -15.73
CA ALA A 27 1.75 -5.31 -16.67
C ALA A 27 1.52 -6.73 -16.14
N ILE A 28 1.81 -7.00 -14.86
CA ILE A 28 1.65 -8.35 -14.30
C ILE A 28 0.17 -8.73 -14.14
N ASN A 29 -0.72 -7.79 -13.79
CA ASN A 29 -2.16 -8.02 -13.76
C ASN A 29 -2.68 -8.44 -15.15
N ILE A 30 -2.31 -7.68 -16.18
CA ILE A 30 -2.69 -7.97 -17.55
C ILE A 30 -2.08 -9.30 -18.04
N SER A 31 -0.79 -9.54 -17.74
CA SER A 31 -0.09 -10.77 -18.12
C SER A 31 -0.77 -12.02 -17.56
N ILE A 32 -1.11 -12.01 -16.26
CA ILE A 32 -1.81 -13.14 -15.63
C ILE A 32 -3.23 -13.31 -16.18
N LEU A 33 -3.96 -12.21 -16.38
CA LEU A 33 -5.29 -12.27 -16.96
C LEU A 33 -5.26 -12.84 -18.39
N ASN A 34 -4.31 -12.40 -19.22
CA ASN A 34 -4.14 -12.91 -20.58
C ASN A 34 -3.70 -14.39 -20.61
N LEU A 35 -2.86 -14.80 -19.65
CA LEU A 35 -2.39 -16.19 -19.54
C LEU A 35 -3.49 -17.15 -19.12
N THR A 36 -4.39 -16.73 -18.23
CA THR A 36 -5.31 -17.65 -17.54
C THR A 36 -6.79 -17.40 -17.88
N GLY A 37 -7.15 -16.18 -18.26
CA GLY A 37 -8.56 -15.75 -18.37
C GLY A 37 -9.33 -15.74 -17.04
N SER A 38 -8.64 -15.92 -15.90
CA SER A 38 -9.24 -16.18 -14.59
C SER A 38 -9.13 -14.97 -13.64
N ALA A 39 -10.27 -14.52 -13.14
CA ALA A 39 -10.36 -13.51 -12.09
C ALA A 39 -9.71 -13.98 -10.78
N ALA A 40 -9.84 -15.27 -10.45
CA ALA A 40 -9.21 -15.86 -9.26
C ALA A 40 -7.67 -15.89 -9.39
N ALA A 41 -7.15 -16.12 -10.60
CA ALA A 41 -5.70 -16.05 -10.82
C ALA A 41 -5.17 -14.61 -10.65
N VAL A 42 -5.88 -13.60 -11.09
CA VAL A 42 -5.50 -12.20 -10.83
C VAL A 42 -5.58 -11.90 -9.33
N ALA A 43 -6.64 -12.32 -8.64
CA ALA A 43 -6.76 -12.18 -7.18
C ALA A 43 -5.58 -12.84 -6.43
N GLY A 44 -5.08 -13.98 -6.92
CA GLY A 44 -3.92 -14.67 -6.36
C GLY A 44 -2.66 -13.81 -6.26
N LEU A 45 -2.45 -12.84 -7.19
CA LEU A 45 -1.33 -11.88 -7.10
C LEU A 45 -1.38 -11.06 -5.81
N TYR A 46 -2.57 -10.63 -5.40
CA TYR A 46 -2.80 -9.80 -4.22
C TYR A 46 -2.69 -10.57 -2.90
N VAL A 47 -2.70 -11.90 -2.95
CA VAL A 47 -2.51 -12.79 -1.79
C VAL A 47 -1.02 -13.03 -1.49
N ILE A 48 -0.15 -12.94 -2.48
CA ILE A 48 1.28 -13.28 -2.35
C ILE A 48 1.99 -12.39 -1.33
N ARG A 49 1.76 -11.07 -1.38
CA ARG A 49 2.39 -10.13 -0.44
C ARG A 49 1.93 -10.36 1.02
N PRO A 50 0.63 -10.49 1.33
CA PRO A 50 0.18 -10.92 2.65
C PRO A 50 0.81 -12.22 3.14
N ILE A 51 0.94 -13.23 2.29
CA ILE A 51 1.64 -14.48 2.66
C ILE A 51 3.11 -14.19 3.02
N ALA A 52 3.81 -13.39 2.23
CA ALA A 52 5.19 -13.02 2.54
C ALA A 52 5.30 -12.28 3.88
N ILE A 53 4.36 -11.39 4.22
CA ILE A 53 4.29 -10.71 5.52
C ILE A 53 4.15 -11.74 6.65
N LEU A 54 3.22 -12.68 6.53
CA LEU A 54 3.03 -13.73 7.55
C LEU A 54 4.29 -14.58 7.76
N LEU A 55 5.04 -14.86 6.69
CA LEU A 55 6.26 -15.64 6.75
C LEU A 55 7.47 -14.88 7.32
N THR A 56 7.52 -13.55 7.14
CA THR A 56 8.73 -12.75 7.43
C THR A 56 8.63 -11.91 8.70
N ASN A 57 7.43 -11.42 9.06
CA ASN A 57 7.26 -10.41 10.11
C ASN A 57 7.84 -10.81 11.47
N THR A 58 7.85 -12.12 11.80
CA THR A 58 8.34 -12.63 13.09
C THR A 58 9.87 -12.58 13.24
N TRP A 59 10.63 -12.65 12.15
CA TRP A 59 12.11 -12.77 12.20
C TRP A 59 12.86 -11.71 11.40
N ALA A 60 12.19 -11.02 10.46
CA ALA A 60 12.83 -10.03 9.60
C ALA A 60 13.46 -8.88 10.40
N GLY A 61 12.76 -8.37 11.42
CA GLY A 61 13.29 -7.30 12.28
C GLY A 61 14.60 -7.69 12.95
N SER A 62 14.68 -8.90 13.52
CA SER A 62 15.90 -9.41 14.16
C SER A 62 17.07 -9.55 13.18
N LEU A 63 16.80 -9.95 11.94
CA LEU A 63 17.84 -10.03 10.91
C LEU A 63 18.31 -8.63 10.49
N ILE A 64 17.37 -7.71 10.27
CA ILE A 64 17.66 -6.33 9.87
C ILE A 64 18.56 -5.65 10.90
N ASP A 65 18.33 -5.83 12.19
CA ASP A 65 19.14 -5.19 13.25
C ASP A 65 20.60 -5.64 13.23
N ARG A 66 20.90 -6.84 12.73
CA ARG A 66 22.22 -7.47 12.75
C ARG A 66 23.05 -7.25 11.50
N VAL A 67 22.44 -6.78 10.41
CA VAL A 67 23.14 -6.63 9.12
C VAL A 67 23.32 -5.16 8.76
N ASN A 68 24.32 -4.90 7.92
CA ASN A 68 24.53 -3.58 7.35
C ASN A 68 23.35 -3.20 6.44
N LYS A 69 22.65 -2.09 6.76
CA LYS A 69 21.41 -1.67 6.08
C LYS A 69 21.65 -1.35 4.61
N ARG A 70 22.78 -0.68 4.29
CA ARG A 70 23.17 -0.41 2.90
C ARG A 70 23.36 -1.69 2.10
N LYS A 71 24.13 -2.65 2.64
CA LYS A 71 24.36 -3.95 1.98
C LYS A 71 23.04 -4.72 1.83
N MET A 72 22.19 -4.72 2.85
CA MET A 72 20.86 -5.35 2.79
C MET A 72 20.02 -4.77 1.66
N MET A 73 19.88 -3.43 1.58
CA MET A 73 19.10 -2.77 0.53
C MET A 73 19.63 -3.12 -0.87
N ILE A 74 20.95 -3.08 -1.08
CA ILE A 74 21.58 -3.45 -2.36
C ILE A 74 21.26 -4.90 -2.71
N SER A 75 21.47 -5.84 -1.78
CA SER A 75 21.22 -7.27 -2.02
C SER A 75 19.76 -7.54 -2.35
N VAL A 76 18.83 -6.92 -1.63
CA VAL A 76 17.38 -7.04 -1.86
C VAL A 76 17.03 -6.56 -3.26
N ASP A 77 17.49 -5.39 -3.68
CA ASP A 77 17.15 -4.85 -4.99
C ASP A 77 17.79 -5.66 -6.12
N ILE A 78 19.02 -6.17 -5.96
CA ILE A 78 19.64 -7.09 -6.94
C ILE A 78 18.81 -8.39 -7.05
N ILE A 79 18.44 -9.00 -5.93
CA ILE A 79 17.63 -10.23 -5.91
C ILE A 79 16.30 -9.98 -6.59
N ARG A 80 15.58 -8.88 -6.24
CA ARG A 80 14.30 -8.52 -6.85
C ARG A 80 14.45 -8.24 -8.35
N GLY A 81 15.47 -7.50 -8.76
CA GLY A 81 15.75 -7.23 -10.17
C GLY A 81 15.96 -8.50 -10.99
N ILE A 82 16.76 -9.46 -10.48
CA ILE A 82 17.00 -10.76 -11.13
C ILE A 82 15.71 -11.58 -11.19
N LEU A 83 14.98 -11.69 -10.08
CA LEU A 83 13.75 -12.48 -10.01
C LEU A 83 12.66 -11.91 -10.94
N ILE A 84 12.49 -10.59 -11.00
CA ILE A 84 11.54 -9.94 -11.91
C ILE A 84 11.93 -10.18 -13.37
N PHE A 85 13.24 -10.10 -13.68
CA PHE A 85 13.73 -10.37 -15.04
C PHE A 85 13.37 -11.78 -15.52
N VAL A 86 13.26 -12.75 -14.63
CA VAL A 86 12.96 -14.15 -14.95
C VAL A 86 11.47 -14.39 -15.21
N ILE A 87 10.56 -13.53 -14.72
CA ILE A 87 9.09 -13.73 -14.81
C ILE A 87 8.60 -13.99 -16.25
N PRO A 88 8.99 -13.22 -17.30
CA PRO A 88 8.50 -13.45 -18.66
C PRO A 88 8.87 -14.83 -19.24
N PHE A 89 9.87 -15.49 -18.68
CA PHE A 89 10.31 -16.82 -19.11
C PHE A 89 9.62 -17.96 -18.35
N MET A 90 8.74 -17.66 -17.39
CA MET A 90 8.09 -18.68 -16.58
C MET A 90 6.93 -19.34 -17.36
N PRO A 91 6.91 -20.70 -17.41
CA PRO A 91 5.96 -21.43 -18.27
C PRO A 91 4.55 -21.56 -17.66
N SER A 92 4.38 -21.27 -16.38
CA SER A 92 3.11 -21.52 -15.68
C SER A 92 2.79 -20.48 -14.62
N LEU A 93 1.50 -20.35 -14.31
CA LEU A 93 1.00 -19.49 -13.22
C LEU A 93 1.68 -19.78 -11.88
N TRP A 94 1.86 -21.06 -11.54
CA TRP A 94 2.44 -21.45 -10.26
C TRP A 94 3.93 -21.10 -10.16
N SER A 95 4.68 -21.17 -11.26
CA SER A 95 6.07 -20.72 -11.30
C SER A 95 6.16 -19.19 -11.13
N ILE A 96 5.26 -18.42 -11.77
CA ILE A 96 5.17 -16.97 -11.58
C ILE A 96 4.87 -16.65 -10.12
N TYR A 97 3.87 -17.29 -9.51
CA TYR A 97 3.53 -17.06 -8.09
C TYR A 97 4.68 -17.40 -7.15
N SER A 98 5.43 -18.48 -7.42
CA SER A 98 6.60 -18.84 -6.62
C SER A 98 7.69 -17.75 -6.68
N VAL A 99 7.97 -17.23 -7.88
CA VAL A 99 8.93 -16.12 -8.07
C VAL A 99 8.42 -14.85 -7.38
N LEU A 100 7.13 -14.52 -7.51
CA LEU A 100 6.52 -13.37 -6.84
C LEU A 100 6.57 -13.47 -5.31
N LEU A 101 6.41 -14.67 -4.76
CA LEU A 101 6.56 -14.90 -3.32
C LEU A 101 7.99 -14.62 -2.87
N LEU A 102 9.00 -15.09 -3.60
CA LEU A 102 10.40 -14.81 -3.32
C LEU A 102 10.71 -13.30 -3.41
N ILE A 103 10.18 -12.60 -4.44
CA ILE A 103 10.29 -11.15 -4.58
C ILE A 103 9.68 -10.43 -3.38
N SER A 104 8.51 -10.88 -2.93
CA SER A 104 7.79 -10.27 -1.79
C SER A 104 8.51 -10.52 -0.47
N ILE A 105 9.06 -11.72 -0.26
CA ILE A 105 9.90 -12.06 0.90
C ILE A 105 11.15 -11.17 0.91
N ALA A 106 11.87 -11.06 -0.20
CA ALA A 106 13.03 -10.18 -0.30
C ALA A 106 12.62 -8.72 -0.02
N GLY A 107 11.51 -8.25 -0.60
CA GLY A 107 11.00 -6.89 -0.44
C GLY A 107 10.65 -6.51 0.99
N ALA A 108 10.26 -7.47 1.84
CA ALA A 108 9.94 -7.23 3.25
C ALA A 108 11.13 -6.65 4.06
N PHE A 109 12.36 -6.85 3.60
CA PHE A 109 13.56 -6.31 4.25
C PHE A 109 13.93 -4.90 3.79
N PHE A 110 13.45 -4.46 2.63
CA PHE A 110 13.85 -3.17 2.07
C PHE A 110 13.30 -1.98 2.87
N GLY A 111 12.02 -1.96 3.16
CA GLY A 111 11.34 -0.85 3.85
C GLY A 111 11.95 -0.52 5.21
N PRO A 112 12.00 -1.49 6.15
CA PRO A 112 12.60 -1.26 7.47
C PRO A 112 14.10 -0.90 7.38
N SER A 113 14.88 -1.56 6.50
CA SER A 113 16.30 -1.24 6.30
C SER A 113 16.49 0.18 5.77
N SER A 114 15.69 0.59 4.79
CA SER A 114 15.66 1.94 4.23
C SER A 114 15.31 2.99 5.29
N SER A 115 14.30 2.73 6.12
CA SER A 115 13.89 3.64 7.19
C SER A 115 15.02 3.92 8.18
N VAL A 116 15.73 2.86 8.63
CA VAL A 116 16.89 3.01 9.51
C VAL A 116 18.03 3.72 8.81
N TYR A 117 18.33 3.37 7.54
CA TYR A 117 19.38 4.00 6.75
C TYR A 117 19.11 5.51 6.56
N ILE A 118 17.89 5.89 6.18
CA ILE A 118 17.47 7.30 6.03
C ILE A 118 17.64 8.06 7.34
N THR A 119 17.25 7.48 8.48
CA THR A 119 17.36 8.10 9.78
C THR A 119 18.81 8.42 10.17
N LYS A 120 19.76 7.59 9.73
CA LYS A 120 21.19 7.82 9.94
C LYS A 120 21.84 8.74 8.90
N LEU A 121 21.35 8.70 7.66
CA LEU A 121 21.89 9.49 6.55
C LEU A 121 21.44 10.96 6.60
N VAL A 122 20.17 11.20 7.00
CA VAL A 122 19.55 12.53 6.93
C VAL A 122 19.50 13.16 8.33
N PRO A 123 20.14 14.34 8.52
CA PRO A 123 20.06 15.10 9.78
C PRO A 123 18.62 15.38 10.19
N SER A 124 18.35 15.43 11.49
CA SER A 124 17.01 15.57 12.07
C SER A 124 16.23 16.77 11.52
N GLU A 125 16.90 17.92 11.37
CA GLU A 125 16.32 19.16 10.84
C GLU A 125 15.87 19.05 9.37
N HIS A 126 16.44 18.11 8.60
CA HIS A 126 16.13 17.91 7.17
C HIS A 126 15.17 16.76 6.89
N ARG A 127 14.88 15.89 7.89
CA ARG A 127 14.03 14.70 7.70
C ARG A 127 12.63 15.03 7.21
N LYS A 128 12.02 16.10 7.72
CA LYS A 128 10.68 16.54 7.27
C LYS A 128 10.66 16.84 5.77
N ARG A 129 11.66 17.60 5.30
CA ARG A 129 11.79 17.92 3.86
C ARG A 129 12.09 16.67 3.02
N PHE A 130 12.97 15.79 3.51
CA PHE A 130 13.27 14.53 2.84
C PHE A 130 12.02 13.65 2.68
N ASN A 131 11.25 13.46 3.75
CA ASN A 131 10.03 12.66 3.73
C ASN A 131 8.95 13.27 2.81
N SER A 132 8.85 14.60 2.76
CA SER A 132 7.95 15.27 1.80
C SER A 132 8.36 14.99 0.35
N LEU A 133 9.64 15.07 0.02
CA LEU A 133 10.14 14.75 -1.32
C LEU A 133 9.92 13.26 -1.66
N MET A 134 10.15 12.36 -0.71
CA MET A 134 9.85 10.93 -0.89
C MET A 134 8.37 10.68 -1.16
N SER A 135 7.47 11.33 -0.43
CA SER A 135 6.02 11.24 -0.68
C SER A 135 5.65 11.78 -2.06
N MET A 136 6.28 12.87 -2.51
CA MET A 136 6.07 13.40 -3.86
C MET A 136 6.50 12.40 -4.95
N THR A 137 7.64 11.72 -4.78
CA THR A 137 8.07 10.68 -5.74
C THR A 137 7.11 9.50 -5.77
N GLY A 138 6.60 9.08 -4.60
CA GLY A 138 5.59 8.02 -4.50
C GLY A 138 4.28 8.40 -5.21
N SER A 139 3.75 9.60 -4.94
CA SER A 139 2.53 10.10 -5.59
C SER A 139 2.72 10.31 -7.11
N GLY A 140 3.89 10.82 -7.51
CA GLY A 140 4.23 10.96 -8.93
C GLY A 140 4.33 9.62 -9.64
N ALA A 141 4.88 8.60 -9.00
CA ALA A 141 4.96 7.25 -9.53
C ALA A 141 3.56 6.61 -9.67
N PHE A 142 2.68 6.81 -8.70
CA PHE A 142 1.28 6.36 -8.75
C PHE A 142 0.51 7.01 -9.91
N LEU A 143 0.70 8.32 -10.11
CA LEU A 143 0.05 9.04 -11.21
C LEU A 143 0.62 8.64 -12.58
N ALA A 144 1.94 8.61 -12.73
CA ALA A 144 2.57 8.44 -14.04
C ALA A 144 2.75 6.96 -14.43
N GLY A 145 3.00 6.07 -13.46
CA GLY A 145 3.35 4.68 -13.72
C GLY A 145 2.31 3.90 -14.53
N PRO A 146 1.03 3.88 -14.09
CA PRO A 146 -0.02 3.18 -14.83
C PRO A 146 -0.26 3.72 -16.25
N ALA A 147 -0.20 5.05 -16.45
CA ALA A 147 -0.32 5.65 -17.78
C ALA A 147 0.85 5.24 -18.70
N ILE A 148 2.09 5.27 -18.16
CA ILE A 148 3.28 4.82 -18.88
C ILE A 148 3.15 3.33 -19.21
N ALA A 149 2.68 2.50 -18.28
CA ALA A 149 2.45 1.08 -18.52
C ALA A 149 1.45 0.85 -19.66
N GLY A 150 0.29 1.51 -19.62
CA GLY A 150 -0.73 1.41 -20.66
C GLY A 150 -0.21 1.81 -22.04
N LEU A 151 0.57 2.89 -22.13
CA LEU A 151 1.22 3.30 -23.38
C LEU A 151 2.29 2.32 -23.84
N LEU A 152 3.15 1.84 -22.94
CA LEU A 152 4.19 0.86 -23.29
C LEU A 152 3.58 -0.45 -23.78
N ILE A 153 2.54 -0.96 -23.13
CA ILE A 153 1.86 -2.20 -23.52
C ILE A 153 1.21 -2.04 -24.90
N MET A 154 0.65 -0.85 -25.19
CA MET A 154 0.06 -0.56 -26.51
C MET A 154 1.07 -0.67 -27.65
N TYR A 155 2.30 -0.19 -27.45
CA TYR A 155 3.34 -0.14 -28.50
C TYR A 155 4.32 -1.31 -28.43
N THR A 156 4.37 -2.05 -27.33
CA THR A 156 5.35 -3.13 -27.12
C THR A 156 4.69 -4.39 -26.56
N SER A 157 4.91 -4.69 -25.26
CA SER A 157 4.33 -5.83 -24.56
C SER A 157 4.35 -5.65 -23.05
N THR A 158 3.62 -6.50 -22.33
CA THR A 158 3.71 -6.61 -20.86
C THR A 158 5.11 -7.01 -20.40
N ASP A 159 5.82 -7.83 -21.16
CA ASP A 159 7.18 -8.29 -20.82
C ASP A 159 8.18 -7.14 -20.76
N ILE A 160 8.09 -6.19 -21.71
CA ILE A 160 8.94 -4.99 -21.69
C ILE A 160 8.72 -4.17 -20.42
N CYS A 161 7.48 -4.02 -19.98
CA CYS A 161 7.17 -3.34 -18.72
C CYS A 161 7.79 -4.08 -17.51
N ILE A 162 7.76 -5.41 -17.51
CA ILE A 162 8.38 -6.24 -16.48
C ILE A 162 9.90 -6.07 -16.50
N PHE A 163 10.55 -6.09 -17.68
CA PHE A 163 11.99 -5.85 -17.81
C PHE A 163 12.40 -4.45 -17.36
N ILE A 164 11.60 -3.42 -17.69
CA ILE A 164 11.84 -2.06 -17.19
C ILE A 164 11.90 -2.05 -15.67
N ASN A 165 10.97 -2.72 -14.99
CA ASN A 165 11.01 -2.77 -13.52
C ASN A 165 12.24 -3.52 -12.99
N ALA A 166 12.64 -4.61 -13.62
CA ALA A 166 13.89 -5.30 -13.27
C ALA A 166 15.10 -4.34 -13.34
N VAL A 167 15.19 -3.56 -14.41
CA VAL A 167 16.25 -2.54 -14.59
C VAL A 167 16.15 -1.45 -13.52
N THR A 168 14.95 -0.98 -13.16
CA THR A 168 14.80 0.07 -12.13
C THR A 168 15.29 -0.39 -10.76
N PHE A 169 15.11 -1.67 -10.39
CA PHE A 169 15.69 -2.23 -9.16
C PHE A 169 17.21 -2.29 -9.22
N LEU A 170 17.80 -2.71 -10.34
CA LEU A 170 19.25 -2.73 -10.50
C LEU A 170 19.86 -1.31 -10.48
N LEU A 171 19.15 -0.33 -11.07
CA LEU A 171 19.54 1.09 -10.99
C LEU A 171 19.45 1.61 -9.55
N CYS A 172 18.39 1.25 -8.80
CA CYS A 172 18.28 1.61 -7.38
C CYS A 172 19.43 1.01 -6.57
N ALA A 173 19.75 -0.28 -6.76
CA ALA A 173 20.89 -0.94 -6.13
C ALA A 173 22.21 -0.23 -6.45
N LEU A 174 22.42 0.15 -7.71
CA LEU A 174 23.60 0.90 -8.15
C LEU A 174 23.69 2.28 -7.48
N VAL A 175 22.58 3.00 -7.42
CA VAL A 175 22.51 4.28 -6.71
C VAL A 175 22.87 4.12 -5.24
N ILE A 176 22.29 3.13 -4.55
CA ILE A 176 22.60 2.86 -3.14
C ILE A 176 24.05 2.44 -2.95
N PHE A 177 24.67 1.78 -3.94
CA PHE A 177 26.08 1.41 -3.90
C PHE A 177 26.99 2.63 -3.84
N PHE A 178 26.65 3.76 -4.44
CA PHE A 178 27.42 5.00 -4.36
C PHE A 178 27.16 5.84 -3.10
N LEU A 179 26.20 5.43 -2.26
CA LEU A 179 25.91 6.13 -1.02
C LEU A 179 26.89 5.73 0.11
N PRO A 180 27.11 6.58 1.11
CA PRO A 180 28.00 6.28 2.22
C PRO A 180 27.51 5.12 3.07
N ASN A 181 28.42 4.36 3.68
CA ASN A 181 28.08 3.40 4.71
C ASN A 181 27.85 4.16 6.03
N VAL A 182 26.62 4.09 6.54
CA VAL A 182 26.22 4.76 7.80
C VAL A 182 26.19 3.82 9.00
N ASP A 183 26.46 2.53 8.79
CA ASP A 183 26.47 1.48 9.83
C ASP A 183 27.91 1.15 10.26
N ILE A 184 28.60 2.12 10.85
CA ILE A 184 29.99 1.95 11.29
C ILE A 184 30.07 1.14 12.58
N ASP A 185 29.04 1.20 13.44
CA ASP A 185 29.02 0.59 14.78
C ASP A 185 28.00 -0.56 14.90
N LEU A 186 28.16 -1.63 14.13
CA LEU A 186 27.25 -2.81 14.21
C LEU A 186 27.48 -3.71 15.43
N GLU A 187 28.49 -3.45 16.26
CA GLU A 187 28.91 -4.39 17.32
C GLU A 187 28.08 -4.38 18.60
N GLN A 188 27.13 -3.44 18.82
CA GLN A 188 26.61 -3.19 20.16
C GLN A 188 25.18 -3.63 20.50
N ARG A 189 24.40 -4.30 19.67
CA ARG A 189 23.07 -4.77 20.11
C ARG A 189 22.70 -6.12 19.54
N LYS A 190 22.83 -7.16 20.34
CA LYS A 190 22.38 -8.53 20.03
C LYS A 190 21.66 -9.15 21.22
N GLU A 191 20.50 -8.68 21.58
CA GLU A 191 19.62 -9.51 22.36
C GLU A 191 18.69 -10.31 21.41
N PRO A 192 18.63 -11.65 21.57
CA PRO A 192 17.69 -12.45 20.77
C PRO A 192 16.25 -12.12 21.17
N ILE A 193 15.36 -12.05 20.19
CA ILE A 193 13.91 -11.98 20.46
C ILE A 193 13.54 -13.26 21.20
N ARG A 194 13.07 -13.13 22.45
CA ARG A 194 12.64 -14.25 23.27
C ARG A 194 11.12 -14.38 23.23
N LEU A 195 10.63 -15.61 23.12
CA LEU A 195 9.18 -15.90 23.11
C LEU A 195 8.39 -15.21 24.25
N PRO A 196 8.91 -15.14 25.51
CA PRO A 196 8.24 -14.40 26.57
C PRO A 196 8.06 -12.88 26.28
N MET A 197 8.95 -12.29 25.52
CA MET A 197 8.88 -10.87 25.14
C MET A 197 7.70 -10.63 24.17
N LEU A 198 7.52 -11.51 23.20
CA LEU A 198 6.39 -11.45 22.27
C LEU A 198 5.05 -11.63 23.01
N ILE A 199 4.97 -12.59 23.93
CA ILE A 199 3.76 -12.83 24.74
C ILE A 199 3.42 -11.59 25.58
N ASN A 200 4.41 -10.92 26.16
CA ASN A 200 4.20 -9.69 26.91
C ASN A 200 3.72 -8.55 26.01
N ASP A 201 4.27 -8.45 24.80
CA ASP A 201 3.85 -7.44 23.81
C ASP A 201 2.38 -7.64 23.40
N TYR A 202 1.95 -8.89 23.19
CA TYR A 202 0.52 -9.21 22.95
C TYR A 202 -0.37 -8.80 24.12
N ARG A 203 0.06 -9.05 25.36
CA ARG A 203 -0.71 -8.69 26.56
C ARG A 203 -0.89 -7.17 26.67
N VAL A 204 0.17 -6.39 26.46
CA VAL A 204 0.12 -4.91 26.48
C VAL A 204 -0.87 -4.38 25.45
N ILE A 205 -0.87 -4.94 24.23
CA ILE A 205 -1.81 -4.53 23.18
C ILE A 205 -3.24 -4.94 23.52
N ALA A 206 -3.44 -6.15 24.06
CA ALA A 206 -4.75 -6.64 24.47
C ALA A 206 -5.36 -5.78 25.59
N ASP A 207 -4.56 -5.36 26.55
CA ASP A 207 -4.99 -4.50 27.65
C ASP A 207 -5.31 -3.08 27.16
N PHE A 208 -4.52 -2.53 26.24
CA PHE A 208 -4.83 -1.28 25.55
C PHE A 208 -6.17 -1.38 24.78
N ALA A 209 -6.35 -2.45 24.02
CA ALA A 209 -7.58 -2.68 23.24
C ALA A 209 -8.83 -2.78 24.14
N LYS A 210 -8.73 -3.46 25.29
CA LYS A 210 -9.82 -3.54 26.29
C LYS A 210 -10.15 -2.19 26.91
N GLY A 211 -9.15 -1.35 27.16
CA GLY A 211 -9.31 0.00 27.72
C GLY A 211 -9.87 1.01 26.70
N MET A 212 -9.57 0.85 25.41
CA MET A 212 -9.86 1.80 24.35
C MET A 212 -10.91 1.26 23.36
N LYS A 213 -12.02 0.73 23.84
CA LYS A 213 -13.07 0.04 23.03
C LYS A 213 -13.59 0.88 21.86
N TYR A 214 -13.81 2.19 22.07
CA TYR A 214 -14.29 3.07 21.01
C TYR A 214 -13.23 3.27 19.92
N PHE A 215 -11.96 3.50 20.30
CA PHE A 215 -10.87 3.54 19.35
C PHE A 215 -10.81 2.24 18.52
N MET A 216 -10.90 1.08 19.17
CA MET A 216 -10.87 -0.22 18.50
C MET A 216 -12.04 -0.41 17.54
N LEU A 217 -13.24 0.10 17.87
CA LEU A 217 -14.38 0.08 16.96
C LEU A 217 -14.09 0.86 15.68
N ILE A 218 -13.66 2.13 15.80
CA ILE A 218 -13.34 2.98 14.64
C ILE A 218 -12.18 2.38 13.83
N TYR A 219 -11.15 1.89 14.52
CA TYR A 219 -10.02 1.20 13.90
C TYR A 219 -10.49 -0.02 13.09
N PHE A 220 -11.30 -0.90 13.70
CA PHE A 220 -11.82 -2.09 13.04
C PHE A 220 -12.68 -1.77 11.82
N LEU A 221 -13.61 -0.82 11.94
CA LEU A 221 -14.48 -0.41 10.83
C LEU A 221 -13.65 0.13 9.66
N PHE A 222 -12.67 1.00 9.93
CA PHE A 222 -11.77 1.52 8.91
C PHE A 222 -10.96 0.41 8.24
N GLN A 223 -10.32 -0.45 9.02
CA GLN A 223 -9.46 -1.52 8.49
C GLN A 223 -10.24 -2.55 7.69
N MET A 224 -11.43 -2.97 8.15
CA MET A 224 -12.28 -3.89 7.40
C MET A 224 -12.72 -3.30 6.06
N THR A 225 -13.09 -2.01 6.04
CA THR A 225 -13.42 -1.32 4.80
C THR A 225 -12.21 -1.29 3.84
N MET A 226 -11.02 -0.97 4.33
CA MET A 226 -9.79 -0.95 3.54
C MET A 226 -9.42 -2.35 3.00
N LEU A 227 -9.60 -3.40 3.80
CA LEU A 227 -9.31 -4.78 3.36
C LEU A 227 -10.27 -5.26 2.28
N ILE A 228 -11.55 -4.85 2.35
CA ILE A 228 -12.51 -5.08 1.27
C ILE A 228 -12.06 -4.33 0.00
N ASN A 229 -11.63 -3.07 0.13
CA ASN A 229 -11.14 -2.28 -1.00
C ASN A 229 -9.95 -2.96 -1.69
N PHE A 230 -8.93 -3.41 -0.94
CA PHE A 230 -7.79 -4.15 -1.51
C PHE A 230 -8.23 -5.44 -2.23
N SER A 231 -9.29 -6.08 -1.75
CA SER A 231 -9.84 -7.26 -2.42
C SER A 231 -10.57 -6.88 -3.73
N LEU A 232 -11.26 -5.74 -3.75
CA LEU A 232 -11.89 -5.18 -4.95
C LEU A 232 -10.83 -4.73 -5.97
N ASP A 233 -9.74 -4.10 -5.53
CA ASP A 233 -8.62 -3.68 -6.39
C ASP A 233 -8.04 -4.88 -7.17
N SER A 234 -8.09 -6.09 -6.60
CA SER A 234 -7.68 -7.31 -7.29
C SER A 234 -8.54 -7.66 -8.50
N GLN A 235 -9.73 -7.12 -8.60
CA GLN A 235 -10.68 -7.37 -9.69
C GLN A 235 -10.75 -6.23 -10.73
N GLU A 236 -10.08 -5.10 -10.50
CA GLU A 236 -10.11 -3.93 -11.40
C GLU A 236 -9.76 -4.28 -12.85
N ALA A 237 -8.60 -4.93 -13.04
CA ALA A 237 -8.13 -5.30 -14.37
C ALA A 237 -9.12 -6.23 -15.08
N THR A 238 -9.63 -7.22 -14.32
CA THR A 238 -10.62 -8.18 -14.85
C THR A 238 -11.91 -7.46 -15.22
N PHE A 239 -12.44 -6.61 -14.36
CA PHE A 239 -13.67 -5.85 -14.61
C PHE A 239 -13.55 -4.96 -15.84
N ILE A 240 -12.47 -4.18 -15.94
CA ILE A 240 -12.22 -3.27 -17.07
C ILE A 240 -12.10 -4.04 -18.39
N LYS A 241 -11.40 -5.20 -18.39
CA LYS A 241 -11.15 -5.96 -19.61
C LYS A 241 -12.29 -6.88 -20.01
N THR A 242 -12.95 -7.54 -19.07
CA THR A 242 -13.93 -8.58 -19.39
C THR A 242 -15.37 -8.09 -19.32
N HIS A 243 -15.69 -7.12 -18.46
CA HIS A 243 -17.02 -6.55 -18.32
C HIS A 243 -17.19 -5.28 -19.17
N LEU A 244 -16.27 -4.31 -19.03
CA LEU A 244 -16.32 -3.06 -19.83
C LEU A 244 -15.75 -3.26 -21.25
N LEU A 245 -15.07 -4.37 -21.54
CA LEU A 245 -14.44 -4.68 -22.83
C LEU A 245 -13.44 -3.60 -23.31
N LEU A 246 -12.77 -2.94 -22.36
CA LEU A 246 -11.83 -1.87 -22.64
C LEU A 246 -10.41 -2.42 -22.86
N SER A 247 -9.56 -1.61 -23.50
CA SER A 247 -8.16 -1.95 -23.81
C SER A 247 -7.26 -1.88 -22.55
N ASP A 248 -6.08 -2.49 -22.63
CA ASP A 248 -5.04 -2.43 -21.61
C ASP A 248 -4.58 -0.98 -21.35
N GLN A 249 -4.55 -0.16 -22.41
CA GLN A 249 -4.28 1.27 -22.31
C GLN A 249 -5.34 1.99 -21.47
N SER A 250 -6.62 1.68 -21.71
CA SER A 250 -7.74 2.25 -20.93
C SER A 250 -7.61 1.90 -19.45
N TYR A 251 -7.24 0.66 -19.12
CA TYR A 251 -6.96 0.27 -17.72
C TYR A 251 -5.85 1.14 -17.10
N GLY A 252 -4.70 1.26 -17.77
CA GLY A 252 -3.60 2.09 -17.28
C GLY A 252 -4.00 3.55 -17.10
N LEU A 253 -4.81 4.12 -18.02
CA LEU A 253 -5.31 5.49 -17.92
C LEU A 253 -6.30 5.69 -16.77
N ILE A 254 -7.25 4.78 -16.56
CA ILE A 254 -8.21 4.84 -15.44
C ILE A 254 -7.45 4.85 -14.11
N VAL A 255 -6.52 3.92 -13.90
CA VAL A 255 -5.71 3.86 -12.66
C VAL A 255 -4.83 5.09 -12.50
N SER A 256 -4.24 5.61 -13.59
CA SER A 256 -3.47 6.85 -13.54
C SER A 256 -4.32 8.06 -13.14
N LEU A 257 -5.50 8.20 -13.72
CA LEU A 257 -6.42 9.31 -13.41
C LEU A 257 -6.97 9.24 -11.97
N THR A 258 -7.08 8.02 -11.40
CA THR A 258 -7.34 7.85 -9.96
C THR A 258 -6.24 8.51 -9.13
N GLY A 259 -4.97 8.34 -9.55
CA GLY A 259 -3.82 9.00 -8.93
C GLY A 259 -3.91 10.52 -8.98
N ALA A 260 -4.38 11.08 -10.11
CA ALA A 260 -4.63 12.52 -10.23
C ALA A 260 -5.72 12.99 -9.26
N GLY A 261 -6.81 12.21 -9.14
CA GLY A 261 -7.85 12.42 -8.13
C GLY A 261 -7.28 12.44 -6.70
N ALA A 262 -6.45 11.45 -6.37
CA ALA A 262 -5.82 11.35 -5.06
C ALA A 262 -4.89 12.54 -4.74
N LEU A 263 -4.10 13.02 -5.72
CA LEU A 263 -3.27 14.22 -5.56
C LEU A 263 -4.12 15.48 -5.35
N ALA A 264 -5.18 15.65 -6.14
CA ALA A 264 -6.11 16.76 -5.97
C ALA A 264 -6.79 16.72 -4.59
N GLY A 265 -7.22 15.53 -4.14
CA GLY A 265 -7.79 15.33 -2.82
C GLY A 265 -6.82 15.65 -1.69
N ALA A 266 -5.56 15.21 -1.80
CA ALA A 266 -4.51 15.52 -0.83
C ALA A 266 -4.20 17.02 -0.76
N ALA A 267 -4.11 17.71 -1.91
CA ALA A 267 -3.90 19.14 -1.98
C ALA A 267 -5.08 19.91 -1.37
N CYS A 268 -6.31 19.53 -1.72
CA CYS A 268 -7.53 20.11 -1.15
C CYS A 268 -7.58 19.88 0.37
N GLY A 269 -7.30 18.65 0.83
CA GLY A 269 -7.20 18.32 2.25
C GLY A 269 -6.20 19.20 2.98
N ALA A 270 -5.00 19.40 2.43
CA ALA A 270 -3.99 20.26 3.03
C ALA A 270 -4.45 21.73 3.15
N LEU A 271 -5.14 22.25 2.14
CA LEU A 271 -5.66 23.64 2.16
C LEU A 271 -6.73 23.82 3.23
N PHE A 272 -7.55 22.83 3.49
CA PHE A 272 -8.64 22.87 4.46
C PHE A 272 -8.30 22.21 5.81
N ALA A 273 -7.04 21.82 6.04
CA ALA A 273 -6.61 21.10 7.25
C ALA A 273 -7.01 21.77 8.55
N ASN A 274 -6.96 23.09 8.61
CA ASN A 274 -7.33 23.88 9.79
C ASN A 274 -8.84 24.15 9.91
N LYS A 275 -9.63 23.84 8.89
CA LYS A 275 -11.08 24.12 8.85
C LYS A 275 -11.94 22.88 9.03
N LEU A 276 -11.42 21.71 8.67
CA LEU A 276 -12.16 20.46 8.71
C LEU A 276 -11.71 19.59 9.87
N SER A 277 -12.65 19.03 10.61
CA SER A 277 -12.36 18.15 11.75
C SER A 277 -11.87 16.77 11.28
N ILE A 278 -11.11 16.07 12.13
CA ILE A 278 -10.69 14.68 11.90
C ILE A 278 -11.88 13.77 11.59
N ARG A 279 -13.06 14.02 12.21
CA ARG A 279 -14.30 13.27 11.96
C ARG A 279 -14.77 13.38 10.51
N LEU A 280 -14.72 14.60 9.96
CA LEU A 280 -15.10 14.85 8.56
C LEU A 280 -14.10 14.16 7.61
N TYR A 281 -12.81 14.30 7.85
CA TYR A 281 -11.79 13.62 7.04
C TYR A 281 -12.01 12.12 7.02
N LEU A 282 -12.12 11.49 8.18
CA LEU A 282 -12.26 10.05 8.32
C LEU A 282 -13.63 9.57 7.82
N GLY A 283 -14.72 10.12 8.35
CA GLY A 283 -16.07 9.61 8.11
C GLY A 283 -16.55 9.91 6.69
N VAL A 284 -16.51 11.21 6.29
CA VAL A 284 -16.95 11.63 4.95
C VAL A 284 -15.99 11.13 3.88
N GLY A 285 -14.67 11.17 4.13
CA GLY A 285 -13.67 10.63 3.21
C GLY A 285 -13.94 9.16 2.90
N MET A 286 -14.13 8.32 3.92
CA MET A 286 -14.41 6.89 3.73
C MET A 286 -15.76 6.65 3.06
N LEU A 287 -16.81 7.38 3.45
CA LEU A 287 -18.13 7.24 2.84
C LEU A 287 -18.09 7.47 1.32
N PHE A 288 -17.51 8.60 0.90
CA PHE A 288 -17.45 8.93 -0.52
C PHE A 288 -16.44 8.05 -1.30
N THR A 289 -15.39 7.54 -0.65
CA THR A 289 -14.54 6.50 -1.25
C THR A 289 -15.34 5.25 -1.60
N GLN A 290 -16.22 4.78 -0.68
CA GLN A 290 -17.05 3.59 -0.95
C GLN A 290 -18.13 3.85 -2.01
N ILE A 291 -18.68 5.05 -2.05
CA ILE A 291 -19.58 5.46 -3.15
C ILE A 291 -18.82 5.40 -4.49
N GLY A 292 -17.56 5.83 -4.52
CA GLY A 292 -16.70 5.73 -5.70
C GLY A 292 -16.51 4.29 -6.19
N TYR A 293 -16.21 3.34 -5.28
CA TYR A 293 -16.14 1.91 -5.63
C TYR A 293 -17.46 1.37 -6.16
N LEU A 294 -18.57 1.73 -5.52
CA LEU A 294 -19.89 1.30 -5.95
C LEU A 294 -20.22 1.82 -7.37
N LEU A 295 -19.98 3.10 -7.63
CA LEU A 295 -20.18 3.71 -8.94
C LEU A 295 -19.26 3.09 -10.01
N PHE A 296 -18.03 2.76 -9.66
CA PHE A 296 -17.10 2.10 -10.57
C PHE A 296 -17.62 0.72 -11.02
N TYR A 297 -18.05 -0.12 -10.09
CA TYR A 297 -18.59 -1.45 -10.44
C TYR A 297 -20.00 -1.42 -11.03
N LEU A 298 -20.65 -0.25 -11.05
CA LEU A 298 -21.91 0.01 -11.79
C LEU A 298 -21.67 0.70 -13.14
N SER A 299 -20.42 1.02 -13.50
CA SER A 299 -20.11 1.69 -14.75
C SER A 299 -20.23 0.74 -15.95
N ASP A 300 -20.62 1.31 -17.09
CA ASP A 300 -20.82 0.59 -18.35
C ASP A 300 -19.84 1.05 -19.45
N ASP A 301 -19.07 2.11 -19.20
CA ASP A 301 -18.16 2.69 -20.19
C ASP A 301 -16.90 3.30 -19.55
N PHE A 302 -15.94 3.72 -20.41
CA PHE A 302 -14.67 4.35 -20.01
C PHE A 302 -14.87 5.63 -19.20
N ILE A 303 -15.84 6.48 -19.57
CA ILE A 303 -16.03 7.79 -18.95
C ILE A 303 -16.56 7.63 -17.53
N THR A 304 -17.61 6.83 -17.37
CA THR A 304 -18.23 6.60 -16.07
C THR A 304 -17.28 5.88 -15.11
N ALA A 305 -16.52 4.89 -15.60
CA ALA A 305 -15.47 4.21 -14.83
C ALA A 305 -14.38 5.19 -14.39
N THR A 306 -13.89 6.04 -15.31
CA THR A 306 -12.84 7.03 -15.02
C THR A 306 -13.31 8.07 -13.99
N LEU A 307 -14.50 8.63 -14.17
CA LEU A 307 -15.04 9.64 -13.25
C LEU A 307 -15.24 9.07 -11.86
N SER A 308 -15.73 7.82 -11.76
CA SER A 308 -15.91 7.11 -10.49
C SER A 308 -14.58 6.90 -9.78
N PHE A 309 -13.52 6.55 -10.50
CA PHE A 309 -12.18 6.32 -9.95
C PHE A 309 -11.45 7.62 -9.58
N VAL A 310 -11.60 8.69 -10.36
CA VAL A 310 -11.10 10.03 -9.98
C VAL A 310 -11.77 10.51 -8.69
N PHE A 311 -13.09 10.34 -8.59
CA PHE A 311 -13.86 10.65 -7.38
C PHE A 311 -13.41 9.81 -6.18
N LEU A 312 -13.24 8.50 -6.37
CA LEU A 312 -12.71 7.58 -5.37
C LEU A 312 -11.33 8.03 -4.87
N GLY A 313 -10.38 8.27 -5.77
CA GLY A 313 -9.03 8.70 -5.43
C GLY A 313 -9.02 9.99 -4.63
N PHE A 314 -9.84 10.97 -5.03
CA PHE A 314 -9.98 12.24 -4.33
C PHE A 314 -10.38 12.04 -2.86
N PHE A 315 -11.45 11.31 -2.58
CA PHE A 315 -11.95 11.12 -1.22
C PHE A 315 -11.13 10.11 -0.41
N MET A 316 -10.46 9.15 -1.04
CA MET A 316 -9.54 8.23 -0.37
C MET A 316 -8.40 8.97 0.33
N SER A 317 -7.91 10.07 -0.24
CA SER A 317 -6.90 10.92 0.40
C SER A 317 -7.40 11.55 1.71
N PHE A 318 -8.66 11.96 1.76
CA PHE A 318 -9.30 12.45 3.00
C PHE A 318 -9.42 11.33 4.04
N GLY A 319 -9.97 10.18 3.66
CA GLY A 319 -10.14 9.03 4.55
C GLY A 319 -8.82 8.60 5.19
N ASN A 320 -7.78 8.44 4.39
CA ASN A 320 -6.45 8.05 4.85
C ASN A 320 -5.80 9.10 5.77
N THR A 321 -5.92 10.39 5.45
CA THR A 321 -5.43 11.48 6.31
C THR A 321 -6.16 11.50 7.64
N GLY A 322 -7.49 11.38 7.61
CA GLY A 322 -8.32 11.32 8.81
C GLY A 322 -7.98 10.14 9.71
N TYR A 323 -7.81 8.95 9.13
CA TYR A 323 -7.42 7.75 9.87
C TYR A 323 -6.02 7.87 10.47
N THR A 324 -5.05 8.30 9.70
CA THR A 324 -3.66 8.44 10.18
C THR A 324 -3.60 9.41 11.35
N THR A 325 -4.29 10.54 11.27
CA THR A 325 -4.37 11.53 12.34
C THR A 325 -5.08 10.97 13.56
N PHE A 326 -6.21 10.29 13.38
CA PHE A 326 -6.96 9.62 14.46
C PHE A 326 -6.10 8.56 15.17
N PHE A 327 -5.39 7.73 14.40
CA PHE A 327 -4.50 6.69 14.91
C PHE A 327 -3.35 7.30 15.75
N GLN A 328 -2.63 8.26 15.18
CA GLN A 328 -1.50 8.93 15.86
C GLN A 328 -1.89 9.64 17.15
N LYS A 329 -3.12 10.17 17.20
CA LYS A 329 -3.64 10.83 18.39
C LYS A 329 -3.97 9.86 19.52
N ASN A 330 -4.53 8.70 19.21
CA ASN A 330 -5.11 7.80 20.20
C ASN A 330 -4.19 6.65 20.63
N VAL A 331 -3.16 6.32 19.83
CA VAL A 331 -2.21 5.24 20.15
C VAL A 331 -0.94 5.83 20.76
N PRO A 332 -0.58 5.47 22.00
CA PRO A 332 0.67 5.91 22.62
C PRO A 332 1.89 5.50 21.78
N VAL A 333 2.84 6.44 21.61
CA VAL A 333 4.06 6.21 20.81
C VAL A 333 4.84 4.96 21.27
N SER A 334 4.83 4.69 22.59
CA SER A 334 5.54 3.54 23.19
C SER A 334 5.03 2.17 22.74
N ILE A 335 3.77 2.06 22.29
CA ILE A 335 3.17 0.80 21.83
C ILE A 335 2.84 0.82 20.34
N MET A 336 2.97 1.96 19.66
CA MET A 336 2.54 2.16 18.27
C MET A 336 3.19 1.16 17.31
N GLY A 337 4.47 0.88 17.47
CA GLY A 337 5.18 -0.10 16.64
C GLY A 337 4.68 -1.54 16.86
N ARG A 338 4.49 -1.94 18.13
CA ARG A 338 3.98 -3.28 18.48
C ARG A 338 2.55 -3.47 18.00
N PHE A 339 1.71 -2.45 18.19
CA PHE A 339 0.34 -2.45 17.69
C PHE A 339 0.32 -2.58 16.16
N GLY A 340 1.15 -1.80 15.45
CA GLY A 340 1.27 -1.87 13.99
C GLY A 340 1.67 -3.24 13.49
N SER A 341 2.70 -3.88 14.06
CA SER A 341 3.17 -5.21 13.66
C SER A 341 2.10 -6.29 13.86
N LEU A 342 1.41 -6.28 15.02
CA LEU A 342 0.33 -7.23 15.28
C LEU A 342 -0.86 -7.01 14.34
N ALA A 343 -1.22 -5.74 14.14
CA ALA A 343 -2.29 -5.36 13.24
C ALA A 343 -1.99 -5.80 11.79
N GLU A 344 -0.77 -5.63 11.32
CA GLU A 344 -0.33 -6.05 9.98
C GLU A 344 -0.46 -7.56 9.78
N LEU A 345 -0.11 -8.37 10.79
CA LEU A 345 -0.30 -9.83 10.74
C LEU A 345 -1.78 -10.21 10.61
N ILE A 346 -2.65 -9.61 11.42
CA ILE A 346 -4.10 -9.87 11.39
C ILE A 346 -4.68 -9.42 10.04
N GLN A 347 -4.30 -8.22 9.57
CA GLN A 347 -4.74 -7.68 8.28
C GLN A 347 -4.30 -8.58 7.13
N ALA A 348 -3.06 -9.07 7.13
CA ALA A 348 -2.56 -9.98 6.11
C ALA A 348 -3.40 -11.28 6.05
N ALA A 349 -3.71 -11.87 7.20
CA ALA A 349 -4.54 -13.08 7.26
C ALA A 349 -5.97 -12.82 6.74
N VAL A 350 -6.61 -11.73 7.17
CA VAL A 350 -7.96 -11.36 6.73
C VAL A 350 -7.97 -11.01 5.23
N GLN A 351 -6.95 -10.31 4.75
CA GLN A 351 -6.82 -9.96 3.34
C GLN A 351 -6.74 -11.19 2.44
N ILE A 352 -5.96 -12.21 2.82
CA ILE A 352 -5.90 -13.48 2.08
C ILE A 352 -7.31 -14.05 1.93
N ILE A 353 -8.06 -14.15 3.03
CA ILE A 353 -9.41 -14.71 3.03
C ILE A 353 -10.34 -13.90 2.13
N LEU A 354 -10.40 -12.57 2.31
CA LEU A 354 -11.29 -11.71 1.54
C LEU A 354 -10.97 -11.72 0.05
N THR A 355 -9.68 -11.64 -0.31
CA THR A 355 -9.25 -11.63 -1.71
C THR A 355 -9.56 -12.95 -2.40
N LEU A 356 -9.32 -14.09 -1.74
CA LEU A 356 -9.68 -15.39 -2.27
C LEU A 356 -11.19 -15.57 -2.40
N LEU A 357 -11.96 -15.08 -1.43
CA LEU A 357 -13.44 -15.10 -1.50
C LEU A 357 -13.96 -14.29 -2.68
N VAL A 358 -13.47 -13.07 -2.90
CA VAL A 358 -13.87 -12.24 -4.05
C VAL A 358 -13.50 -12.92 -5.35
N GLY A 359 -12.25 -13.41 -5.48
CA GLY A 359 -11.77 -14.07 -6.69
C GLY A 359 -12.55 -15.33 -7.03
N ALA A 360 -12.75 -16.21 -6.05
CA ALA A 360 -13.53 -17.45 -6.25
C ALA A 360 -15.01 -17.16 -6.53
N ALA A 361 -15.62 -16.22 -5.82
CA ALA A 361 -17.00 -15.83 -6.06
C ALA A 361 -17.19 -15.21 -7.47
N ALA A 362 -16.22 -14.42 -7.94
CA ALA A 362 -16.24 -13.81 -9.26
C ALA A 362 -16.17 -14.85 -10.41
N GLU A 363 -15.62 -16.04 -10.16
CA GLU A 363 -15.64 -17.14 -11.14
C GLU A 363 -16.95 -17.94 -11.11
N LEU A 364 -17.60 -18.04 -9.95
CA LEU A 364 -18.84 -18.80 -9.78
C LEU A 364 -20.09 -17.99 -10.13
N PHE A 365 -20.01 -16.67 -9.99
CA PHE A 365 -21.11 -15.74 -10.19
C PHE A 365 -20.69 -14.63 -11.17
N SER A 366 -21.60 -13.69 -11.45
CA SER A 366 -21.25 -12.49 -12.22
C SER A 366 -20.19 -11.66 -11.47
N LEU A 367 -19.07 -11.37 -12.13
CA LEU A 367 -18.00 -10.51 -11.58
C LEU A 367 -18.56 -9.18 -11.06
N GLN A 368 -19.40 -8.53 -11.86
CA GLN A 368 -20.04 -7.26 -11.50
C GLN A 368 -20.89 -7.39 -10.23
N LEU A 369 -21.73 -8.42 -10.13
CA LEU A 369 -22.57 -8.64 -8.97
C LEU A 369 -21.75 -8.86 -7.70
N VAL A 370 -20.70 -9.68 -7.77
CA VAL A 370 -19.82 -9.95 -6.63
C VAL A 370 -19.12 -8.66 -6.17
N CYS A 371 -18.50 -7.92 -7.07
CA CYS A 371 -17.82 -6.68 -6.76
C CYS A 371 -18.81 -5.62 -6.21
N PHE A 372 -20.01 -5.53 -6.78
CA PHE A 372 -21.08 -4.66 -6.27
C PHE A 372 -21.47 -5.01 -4.84
N LEU A 373 -21.67 -6.28 -4.50
CA LEU A 373 -22.04 -6.72 -3.16
C LEU A 373 -20.92 -6.45 -2.13
N PHE A 374 -19.66 -6.64 -2.51
CA PHE A 374 -18.53 -6.30 -1.65
C PHE A 374 -18.41 -4.77 -1.46
N ALA A 375 -18.57 -3.99 -2.52
CA ALA A 375 -18.59 -2.52 -2.44
C ALA A 375 -19.75 -2.00 -1.59
N ALA A 376 -20.95 -2.59 -1.72
CA ALA A 376 -22.10 -2.26 -0.90
C ALA A 376 -21.88 -2.62 0.58
N THR A 377 -21.22 -3.75 0.87
CA THR A 377 -20.83 -4.14 2.23
C THR A 377 -19.85 -3.12 2.82
N ALA A 378 -18.83 -2.71 2.07
CA ALA A 378 -17.88 -1.69 2.47
C ALA A 378 -18.55 -0.33 2.70
N LEU A 379 -19.53 0.04 1.87
CA LEU A 379 -20.35 1.24 2.05
C LEU A 379 -21.16 1.17 3.36
N GLY A 380 -21.76 0.02 3.66
CA GLY A 380 -22.46 -0.20 4.94
C GLY A 380 -21.52 0.01 6.15
N LEU A 381 -20.31 -0.53 6.12
CA LEU A 381 -19.30 -0.31 7.16
C LEU A 381 -18.89 1.16 7.26
N ALA A 382 -18.73 1.87 6.14
CA ALA A 382 -18.39 3.29 6.11
C ALA A 382 -19.53 4.16 6.68
N ILE A 383 -20.79 3.81 6.44
CA ILE A 383 -21.94 4.48 7.06
C ILE A 383 -21.91 4.30 8.58
N VAL A 384 -21.65 3.06 9.06
CA VAL A 384 -21.53 2.80 10.51
C VAL A 384 -20.36 3.58 11.09
N LEU A 385 -19.22 3.64 10.39
CA LEU A 385 -18.04 4.43 10.80
C LEU A 385 -18.39 5.92 10.88
N LEU A 386 -19.10 6.47 9.90
CA LEU A 386 -19.54 7.86 9.90
C LEU A 386 -20.44 8.14 11.12
N ILE A 387 -21.48 7.34 11.32
CA ILE A 387 -22.40 7.49 12.46
C ILE A 387 -21.66 7.40 13.79
N ALA A 388 -20.79 6.39 13.95
CA ALA A 388 -19.97 6.22 15.15
C ALA A 388 -19.04 7.42 15.36
N GLY A 389 -18.38 7.93 14.30
CA GLY A 389 -17.46 9.06 14.34
C GLY A 389 -18.12 10.38 14.75
N PHE A 390 -19.39 10.59 14.39
CA PHE A 390 -20.13 11.79 14.75
C PHE A 390 -20.88 11.71 16.09
N ASN A 391 -20.67 10.64 16.87
CA ASN A 391 -21.23 10.54 18.21
C ASN A 391 -20.70 11.67 19.14
N PRO A 392 -21.56 12.58 19.64
CA PRO A 392 -21.10 13.73 20.44
C PRO A 392 -20.38 13.33 21.73
N SER A 393 -20.79 12.22 22.38
CA SER A 393 -20.18 11.73 23.62
C SER A 393 -18.73 11.22 23.45
N LYS A 394 -18.24 11.14 22.20
CA LYS A 394 -16.90 10.64 21.86
C LYS A 394 -16.00 11.71 21.24
N SER A 395 -16.32 12.99 21.41
CA SER A 395 -15.54 14.12 20.88
C SER A 395 -14.07 14.10 21.31
N MET A 396 -13.77 13.68 22.51
CA MET A 396 -12.43 13.61 23.07
C MET A 396 -11.42 12.80 22.23
N TYR A 397 -11.88 11.85 21.43
CA TYR A 397 -11.02 11.05 20.56
C TYR A 397 -10.57 11.80 19.29
N TYR A 398 -11.20 12.95 18.98
CA TYR A 398 -10.97 13.72 17.76
C TYR A 398 -10.46 15.14 18.00
N GLU A 399 -10.74 15.73 19.16
CA GLU A 399 -10.38 17.12 19.49
C GLU A 399 -9.02 17.19 20.19
N ASP A 400 -8.17 18.17 19.85
CA ASP A 400 -6.93 18.40 20.59
C ASP A 400 -7.23 19.01 21.95
N ASN A 401 -6.63 18.47 23.00
CA ASN A 401 -6.77 18.98 24.38
C ASN A 401 -6.18 20.40 24.58
N SER A 402 -5.78 21.08 23.51
CA SER A 402 -5.17 22.42 23.58
C SER A 402 -6.17 23.59 23.58
N GLN A 403 -7.49 23.33 23.58
CA GLN A 403 -8.52 24.37 23.64
C GLN A 403 -9.25 24.48 25.01
N SER A 404 -8.75 23.77 26.02
CA SER A 404 -9.31 23.84 27.39
C SER A 404 -8.27 24.27 28.43
N ALA A 405 -7.44 25.29 28.09
CA ALA A 405 -6.62 26.00 29.05
C ALA A 405 -6.76 27.52 28.87
#